data_2ed3c2eaf51f2709938c2a8b060db2c1
#
_entry.id   2ed3c2eaf51f2709938c2a8b060db2c1
#
_cell.length_a   1.000
_cell.length_b   1.000
_cell.length_c   1.000
_cell.angle_alpha   90.00
_cell.angle_beta   90.00
_cell.angle_gamma   90.00
#
_symmetry.space_group_name_H-M   'P 1'
#
loop_
_entity.id
_entity.type
_entity.pdbx_description
1 polymer ?
#
loop_
_entity_poly.entity_id
_entity_poly.type
_entity_poly.pdbx_seq_one_letter_code
_entity_poly.pdbx_strand_id
1 'polypeptide(L)'
;MAGEFDFIEWVRRQTARRDEHVLVPPGDDLAVLKWPADDLLIVGVDQVLDGVHFDSAVHAPRDIGRKVMNRNLSDCAAMACLPAAAVATVALPKTRDIEYAKELFLGMKAAADVFDFPIVGGDTASWDAPLAMTVTILGRSSGIPPITRNTAKPGDSIYVTGPLGGSILGRHMTFIPRVREARQLAQSGLVTSMIDISDGLSRDLRHICRESGVGAALHSSEIPIHPDADTLSRQTCRYPIEHALHDGEDYELLFTTSAEQPYGYWIGMITAETSIIDEDGAISLEPKGWEHKL
;
A
#
# COMPACT_ATOMS: atom_id res chain seq x y z
N MET A 1 -10.96 25.62 25.70
CA MET A 1 -10.84 24.96 24.38
C MET A 1 -9.87 23.80 24.56
N ALA A 2 -10.21 22.60 24.12
CA ALA A 2 -9.30 21.47 24.15
C ALA A 2 -8.13 21.78 23.20
N GLY A 3 -6.90 21.60 23.67
CA GLY A 3 -5.68 21.93 22.96
C GLY A 3 -4.90 20.68 22.54
N GLU A 4 -3.70 20.90 22.03
CA GLU A 4 -2.78 19.83 21.59
C GLU A 4 -2.54 18.79 22.69
N PHE A 5 -2.29 19.21 23.93
CA PHE A 5 -2.04 18.30 25.05
C PHE A 5 -3.26 17.45 25.41
N ASP A 6 -4.47 17.97 25.23
CA ASP A 6 -5.70 17.18 25.44
C ASP A 6 -5.83 16.09 24.36
N PHE A 7 -5.43 16.38 23.12
CA PHE A 7 -5.37 15.41 22.03
C PHE A 7 -4.32 14.32 22.29
N ILE A 8 -3.09 14.71 22.68
CA ILE A 8 -2.01 13.78 23.01
C ILE A 8 -2.42 12.84 24.14
N GLU A 9 -3.00 13.38 25.22
CA GLU A 9 -3.46 12.55 26.34
C GLU A 9 -4.60 11.61 25.93
N TRP A 10 -5.48 12.05 25.05
CA TRP A 10 -6.52 11.18 24.48
C TRP A 10 -5.91 10.05 23.63
N VAL A 11 -4.94 10.36 22.75
CA VAL A 11 -4.20 9.35 21.94
C VAL A 11 -3.52 8.34 22.85
N ARG A 12 -2.82 8.77 23.89
CA ARG A 12 -2.18 7.88 24.89
C ARG A 12 -3.15 6.87 25.46
N ARG A 13 -4.37 7.29 25.79
CA ARG A 13 -5.42 6.38 26.30
C ARG A 13 -5.87 5.39 25.24
N GLN A 14 -5.95 5.78 23.97
CA GLN A 14 -6.31 4.89 22.86
C GLN A 14 -5.21 3.87 22.53
N THR A 15 -3.95 4.22 22.81
CA THR A 15 -2.76 3.37 22.56
C THR A 15 -2.27 2.62 23.79
N ALA A 16 -2.93 2.72 24.93
CA ALA A 16 -2.59 2.06 26.20
C ALA A 16 -2.74 0.52 26.17
N ARG A 17 -2.71 -0.07 24.96
CA ARG A 17 -2.73 -1.51 24.76
C ARG A 17 -1.46 -2.14 25.34
N ARG A 18 -1.62 -3.27 26.05
CA ARG A 18 -0.48 -4.09 26.46
C ARG A 18 -0.04 -4.93 25.26
N ASP A 19 1.11 -4.58 24.70
CA ASP A 19 1.81 -5.35 23.71
C ASP A 19 3.15 -5.77 24.30
N GLU A 20 3.48 -7.07 24.29
CA GLU A 20 4.70 -7.59 24.90
C GLU A 20 5.98 -7.10 24.21
N HIS A 21 5.86 -6.60 22.98
CA HIS A 21 6.96 -6.01 22.24
C HIS A 21 7.15 -4.52 22.51
N VAL A 22 6.17 -3.82 23.10
CA VAL A 22 6.27 -2.41 23.46
C VAL A 22 6.68 -2.26 24.92
N LEU A 23 7.94 -1.95 25.17
CA LEU A 23 8.50 -1.78 26.49
C LEU A 23 8.19 -0.39 27.08
N VAL A 24 8.25 0.65 26.23
CA VAL A 24 7.84 2.04 26.58
C VAL A 24 6.82 2.49 25.54
N PRO A 25 5.54 2.61 25.92
CA PRO A 25 4.47 3.09 25.04
C PRO A 25 4.52 4.62 24.86
N PRO A 26 3.63 5.20 24.03
CA PRO A 26 3.53 6.65 23.87
C PRO A 26 3.36 7.36 25.22
N GLY A 27 4.18 8.41 25.45
CA GLY A 27 4.16 9.18 26.70
C GLY A 27 5.53 9.55 27.26
N ASP A 28 6.58 9.02 26.69
CA ASP A 28 7.96 9.46 26.86
C ASP A 28 8.43 10.06 25.52
N ASP A 29 9.66 10.58 25.45
CA ASP A 29 10.24 11.18 24.24
C ASP A 29 10.28 10.18 23.08
N LEU A 30 10.54 8.90 23.38
CA LEU A 30 10.61 7.82 22.38
C LEU A 30 9.89 6.55 22.88
N ALA A 31 9.27 5.83 21.98
CA ALA A 31 8.81 4.47 22.23
C ALA A 31 10.01 3.49 22.24
N VAL A 32 9.97 2.49 23.13
CA VAL A 32 10.98 1.41 23.17
C VAL A 32 10.34 0.10 22.79
N LEU A 33 10.85 -0.52 21.73
CA LEU A 33 10.37 -1.80 21.22
C LEU A 33 11.41 -2.90 21.48
N LYS A 34 10.92 -4.04 21.95
CA LYS A 34 11.71 -5.28 22.00
C LYS A 34 11.68 -5.93 20.62
N TRP A 35 12.84 -6.13 20.01
CA TRP A 35 12.95 -6.76 18.69
C TRP A 35 13.53 -8.16 18.81
N PRO A 36 12.93 -9.21 18.21
CA PRO A 36 13.49 -10.55 18.21
C PRO A 36 14.85 -10.60 17.52
N ALA A 37 15.81 -11.32 18.10
CA ALA A 37 17.19 -11.36 17.60
C ALA A 37 17.32 -11.96 16.19
N ASP A 38 16.45 -12.91 15.88
CA ASP A 38 16.48 -13.66 14.62
C ASP A 38 15.48 -13.10 13.58
N ASP A 39 14.92 -11.91 13.79
CA ASP A 39 13.94 -11.30 12.91
C ASP A 39 14.51 -10.05 12.23
N LEU A 40 14.17 -9.84 10.96
CA LEU A 40 14.56 -8.63 10.24
C LEU A 40 13.58 -7.50 10.54
N LEU A 41 14.12 -6.32 10.81
CA LEU A 41 13.35 -5.08 10.85
C LEU A 41 13.20 -4.55 9.43
N ILE A 42 11.94 -4.38 8.99
CA ILE A 42 11.57 -3.79 7.71
C ILE A 42 10.92 -2.45 8.00
N VAL A 43 11.33 -1.39 7.30
CA VAL A 43 10.85 -0.03 7.55
C VAL A 43 10.35 0.57 6.26
N GLY A 44 9.13 1.10 6.29
CA GLY A 44 8.51 1.85 5.20
C GLY A 44 7.94 3.18 5.71
N VAL A 45 7.77 4.13 4.80
CA VAL A 45 7.12 5.40 5.08
C VAL A 45 6.31 5.86 3.88
N ASP A 46 5.07 6.26 4.12
CA ASP A 46 4.20 6.80 3.10
C ASP A 46 3.51 8.09 3.58
N GLN A 47 3.37 9.05 2.66
CA GLN A 47 2.72 10.32 2.91
C GLN A 47 1.47 10.46 2.05
N VAL A 48 0.41 11.02 2.60
CA VAL A 48 -0.79 11.42 1.88
C VAL A 48 -1.05 12.91 2.03
N LEU A 49 -1.45 13.54 0.94
CA LEU A 49 -1.69 14.98 0.84
C LEU A 49 -3.12 15.22 0.37
N ASP A 50 -3.79 16.15 1.03
CA ASP A 50 -5.11 16.64 0.62
C ASP A 50 -5.03 17.35 -0.74
N GLY A 51 -5.98 17.05 -1.62
CA GLY A 51 -5.99 17.51 -3.01
C GLY A 51 -5.10 16.68 -3.97
N VAL A 52 -4.37 15.66 -3.46
CA VAL A 52 -3.53 14.75 -4.27
C VAL A 52 -4.01 13.30 -4.13
N HIS A 53 -4.04 12.77 -2.92
CA HIS A 53 -4.37 11.38 -2.62
C HIS A 53 -5.81 11.20 -2.09
N PHE A 54 -6.42 12.27 -1.66
CA PHE A 54 -7.80 12.37 -1.19
C PHE A 54 -8.29 13.81 -1.27
N ASP A 55 -9.58 14.03 -1.09
CA ASP A 55 -10.20 15.36 -0.96
C ASP A 55 -10.90 15.43 0.40
N SER A 56 -10.39 16.25 1.31
CA SER A 56 -10.94 16.41 2.65
C SER A 56 -12.30 17.14 2.69
N ALA A 57 -12.76 17.69 1.57
CA ALA A 57 -14.11 18.23 1.43
C ALA A 57 -15.16 17.13 1.17
N VAL A 58 -14.72 15.98 0.65
CA VAL A 58 -15.61 14.86 0.24
C VAL A 58 -15.45 13.66 1.16
N HIS A 59 -14.19 13.32 1.54
CA HIS A 59 -13.89 12.13 2.30
C HIS A 59 -13.95 12.40 3.81
N ALA A 60 -14.55 11.47 4.56
CA ALA A 60 -14.60 11.56 6.01
C ALA A 60 -13.19 11.39 6.63
N PRO A 61 -12.87 12.10 7.72
CA PRO A 61 -11.54 12.04 8.34
C PRO A 61 -11.17 10.62 8.78
N ARG A 62 -12.12 9.81 9.22
CA ARG A 62 -11.88 8.40 9.57
C ARG A 62 -11.43 7.57 8.37
N ASP A 63 -11.96 7.81 7.19
CA ASP A 63 -11.58 7.11 5.96
C ASP A 63 -10.19 7.57 5.49
N ILE A 64 -9.88 8.87 5.61
CA ILE A 64 -8.55 9.42 5.32
C ILE A 64 -7.49 8.76 6.22
N GLY A 65 -7.75 8.70 7.55
CA GLY A 65 -6.86 8.03 8.49
C GLY A 65 -6.67 6.55 8.18
N ARG A 66 -7.74 5.84 7.79
CA ARG A 66 -7.64 4.44 7.35
C ARG A 66 -6.81 4.30 6.09
N LYS A 67 -7.01 5.17 5.09
CA LYS A 67 -6.25 5.14 3.83
C LYS A 67 -4.74 5.25 4.06
N VAL A 68 -4.28 6.22 4.86
CA VAL A 68 -2.84 6.40 5.07
C VAL A 68 -2.21 5.20 5.76
N MET A 69 -2.90 4.56 6.71
CA MET A 69 -2.41 3.36 7.35
C MET A 69 -2.42 2.17 6.38
N ASN A 70 -3.49 2.00 5.61
CA ASN A 70 -3.62 0.90 4.64
C ASN A 70 -2.58 0.98 3.52
N ARG A 71 -2.16 2.15 3.08
CA ARG A 71 -1.07 2.31 2.10
C ARG A 71 0.23 1.68 2.62
N ASN A 72 0.63 2.04 3.84
CA ASN A 72 1.81 1.43 4.48
C ASN A 72 1.66 -0.07 4.72
N LEU A 73 0.45 -0.55 5.00
CA LEU A 73 0.17 -1.98 5.09
C LEU A 73 0.26 -2.68 3.73
N SER A 74 -0.03 -1.97 2.64
CA SER A 74 0.18 -2.46 1.28
C SER A 74 1.67 -2.67 0.99
N ASP A 75 2.55 -1.76 1.44
CA ASP A 75 4.00 -1.96 1.37
C ASP A 75 4.46 -3.19 2.17
N CYS A 76 3.87 -3.42 3.35
CA CYS A 76 4.13 -4.65 4.10
C CYS A 76 3.71 -5.90 3.32
N ALA A 77 2.56 -5.85 2.64
CA ALA A 77 2.11 -6.92 1.78
C ALA A 77 3.05 -7.12 0.60
N ALA A 78 3.49 -6.05 -0.08
CA ALA A 78 4.42 -6.10 -1.19
C ALA A 78 5.72 -6.85 -0.87
N MET A 79 6.15 -6.84 0.39
CA MET A 79 7.34 -7.55 0.86
C MET A 79 7.04 -8.81 1.68
N ALA A 80 5.77 -9.21 1.79
CA ALA A 80 5.30 -10.32 2.60
C ALA A 80 5.76 -10.25 4.08
N CYS A 81 5.93 -9.05 4.64
CA CYS A 81 6.26 -8.86 6.04
C CYS A 81 5.00 -8.68 6.91
N LEU A 82 5.12 -8.92 8.20
CA LEU A 82 4.06 -8.64 9.16
C LEU A 82 4.28 -7.24 9.77
N PRO A 83 3.26 -6.38 9.82
CA PRO A 83 3.38 -5.13 10.54
C PRO A 83 3.61 -5.39 12.04
N ALA A 84 4.45 -4.59 12.68
CA ALA A 84 4.83 -4.74 14.08
C ALA A 84 4.54 -3.49 14.92
N ALA A 85 4.70 -2.31 14.33
CA ALA A 85 4.38 -1.03 14.96
C ALA A 85 4.25 0.06 13.91
N ALA A 86 3.63 1.19 14.26
CA ALA A 86 3.64 2.38 13.41
C ALA A 86 3.87 3.66 14.22
N VAL A 87 4.43 4.66 13.56
CA VAL A 87 4.53 6.05 14.03
C VAL A 87 3.82 6.94 13.02
N ALA A 88 2.96 7.86 13.47
CA ALA A 88 2.15 8.68 12.59
C ALA A 88 2.33 10.18 12.88
N THR A 89 2.49 10.98 11.83
CA THR A 89 2.52 12.44 11.94
C THR A 89 1.36 13.08 11.20
N VAL A 90 0.85 14.20 11.71
CA VAL A 90 -0.20 14.97 11.07
C VAL A 90 0.12 16.47 11.12
N ALA A 91 0.09 17.11 9.96
CA ALA A 91 0.05 18.57 9.82
C ALA A 91 -1.40 18.97 9.52
N LEU A 92 -2.10 19.40 10.57
CA LEU A 92 -3.54 19.69 10.54
C LEU A 92 -3.79 21.12 10.06
N PRO A 93 -4.73 21.37 9.11
CA PRO A 93 -5.15 22.73 8.80
C PRO A 93 -5.71 23.42 10.04
N LYS A 94 -5.34 24.68 10.30
CA LYS A 94 -5.86 25.49 11.43
C LYS A 94 -7.39 25.66 11.43
N THR A 95 -8.03 25.35 10.31
CA THR A 95 -9.50 25.37 10.16
C THR A 95 -10.18 24.11 10.71
N ARG A 96 -9.41 23.09 11.09
CA ARG A 96 -9.92 21.83 11.65
C ARG A 96 -9.74 21.81 13.16
N ASP A 97 -10.67 21.16 13.82
CA ASP A 97 -10.69 21.05 15.29
C ASP A 97 -10.11 19.71 15.79
N ILE A 98 -10.09 19.56 17.10
CA ILE A 98 -9.58 18.35 17.76
C ILE A 98 -10.43 17.11 17.45
N GLU A 99 -11.72 17.27 17.23
CA GLU A 99 -12.59 16.12 16.90
C GLU A 99 -12.27 15.57 15.50
N TYR A 100 -11.92 16.45 14.56
CA TYR A 100 -11.42 16.03 13.26
C TYR A 100 -10.11 15.23 13.38
N ALA A 101 -9.17 15.69 14.21
CA ALA A 101 -7.91 14.98 14.48
C ALA A 101 -8.15 13.61 15.14
N LYS A 102 -9.10 13.51 16.08
CA LYS A 102 -9.48 12.24 16.69
C LYS A 102 -10.04 11.24 15.68
N GLU A 103 -10.88 11.70 14.76
CA GLU A 103 -11.43 10.82 13.71
C GLU A 103 -10.36 10.31 12.73
N LEU A 104 -9.37 11.15 12.35
CA LEU A 104 -8.20 10.71 11.61
C LEU A 104 -7.46 9.59 12.35
N PHE A 105 -7.18 9.81 13.64
CA PHE A 105 -6.48 8.83 14.47
C PHE A 105 -7.28 7.52 14.62
N LEU A 106 -8.59 7.59 14.84
CA LEU A 106 -9.45 6.42 14.95
C LEU A 106 -9.49 5.61 13.64
N GLY A 107 -9.38 6.27 12.49
CA GLY A 107 -9.25 5.62 11.20
C GLY A 107 -7.94 4.83 11.08
N MET A 108 -6.81 5.44 11.43
CA MET A 108 -5.51 4.77 11.46
C MET A 108 -5.51 3.59 12.42
N LYS A 109 -6.03 3.80 13.63
CA LYS A 109 -6.11 2.77 14.66
C LYS A 109 -6.96 1.58 14.21
N ALA A 110 -8.11 1.83 13.61
CA ALA A 110 -8.98 0.76 13.12
C ALA A 110 -8.29 -0.11 12.05
N ALA A 111 -7.47 0.48 11.17
CA ALA A 111 -6.67 -0.27 10.20
C ALA A 111 -5.56 -1.09 10.89
N ALA A 112 -4.87 -0.51 11.87
CA ALA A 112 -3.84 -1.20 12.64
C ALA A 112 -4.41 -2.38 13.45
N ASP A 113 -5.58 -2.21 14.06
CA ASP A 113 -6.26 -3.24 14.85
C ASP A 113 -6.63 -4.49 14.02
N VAL A 114 -6.89 -4.34 12.71
CA VAL A 114 -7.16 -5.49 11.80
C VAL A 114 -5.96 -6.45 11.71
N PHE A 115 -4.74 -5.90 11.81
CA PHE A 115 -3.48 -6.63 11.72
C PHE A 115 -2.74 -6.75 13.05
N ASP A 116 -3.40 -6.36 14.15
CA ASP A 116 -2.97 -6.60 15.52
C ASP A 116 -1.62 -5.96 15.90
N PHE A 117 -1.38 -4.73 15.47
CA PHE A 117 -0.17 -3.99 15.84
C PHE A 117 -0.49 -2.58 16.40
N PRO A 118 0.38 -2.02 17.28
CA PRO A 118 0.17 -0.73 17.91
C PRO A 118 0.68 0.45 17.07
N ILE A 119 0.03 1.61 17.24
CA ILE A 119 0.63 2.92 16.93
C ILE A 119 1.40 3.35 18.18
N VAL A 120 2.73 3.46 18.07
CA VAL A 120 3.64 3.63 19.22
C VAL A 120 4.18 5.04 19.37
N GLY A 121 3.83 5.96 18.50
CA GLY A 121 4.28 7.33 18.58
C GLY A 121 3.75 8.18 17.45
N GLY A 122 4.13 9.45 17.46
CA GLY A 122 3.74 10.38 16.41
C GLY A 122 4.00 11.82 16.80
N ASP A 123 3.63 12.72 15.88
CA ASP A 123 3.71 14.15 16.07
C ASP A 123 2.47 14.84 15.48
N THR A 124 2.08 15.97 16.09
CA THR A 124 0.92 16.75 15.65
C THR A 124 1.30 18.21 15.56
N ALA A 125 1.15 18.77 14.37
CA ALA A 125 1.31 20.21 14.14
C ALA A 125 0.05 20.80 13.51
N SER A 126 -0.12 22.11 13.60
CA SER A 126 -1.12 22.86 12.84
C SER A 126 -0.49 23.95 11.98
N TRP A 127 -1.03 24.15 10.77
CA TRP A 127 -0.49 25.07 9.79
C TRP A 127 -1.55 25.71 8.88
N ASP A 128 -1.13 26.68 8.06
CA ASP A 128 -2.03 27.40 7.14
C ASP A 128 -1.98 26.78 5.72
N ALA A 129 -2.08 25.44 5.64
CA ALA A 129 -2.08 24.71 4.36
C ALA A 129 -2.98 23.46 4.46
N PRO A 130 -3.23 22.72 3.36
CA PRO A 130 -4.01 21.50 3.35
C PRO A 130 -3.48 20.41 4.29
N LEU A 131 -4.34 19.45 4.63
CA LEU A 131 -3.98 18.31 5.48
C LEU A 131 -2.85 17.48 4.85
N ALA A 132 -1.82 17.22 5.64
CA ALA A 132 -0.77 16.26 5.29
C ALA A 132 -0.61 15.24 6.42
N MET A 133 -0.51 13.97 6.06
CA MET A 133 -0.31 12.89 7.02
C MET A 133 0.81 11.98 6.53
N THR A 134 1.63 11.51 7.47
CA THR A 134 2.68 10.52 7.18
C THR A 134 2.61 9.40 8.20
N VAL A 135 2.73 8.17 7.74
CA VAL A 135 2.89 7.00 8.60
C VAL A 135 4.23 6.35 8.27
N THR A 136 5.01 6.06 9.31
CA THR A 136 6.17 5.18 9.24
C THR A 136 5.77 3.85 9.84
N ILE A 137 5.88 2.77 9.07
CA ILE A 137 5.56 1.42 9.51
C ILE A 137 6.83 0.63 9.78
N LEU A 138 6.82 -0.12 10.87
CA LEU A 138 7.83 -1.10 11.24
C LEU A 138 7.25 -2.48 11.00
N GLY A 139 7.83 -3.22 10.08
CA GLY A 139 7.48 -4.60 9.76
C GLY A 139 8.55 -5.58 10.25
N ARG A 140 8.17 -6.85 10.34
CA ARG A 140 9.07 -7.94 10.69
C ARG A 140 8.95 -9.11 9.71
N SER A 141 10.06 -9.80 9.47
CA SER A 141 10.13 -10.96 8.57
C SER A 141 9.37 -12.18 9.13
N SER A 142 9.39 -12.36 10.45
CA SER A 142 8.67 -13.45 11.15
C SER A 142 8.86 -14.82 10.48
N GLY A 143 10.14 -15.19 10.28
CA GLY A 143 10.55 -16.49 9.73
C GLY A 143 10.40 -16.66 8.21
N ILE A 144 9.89 -15.65 7.48
CA ILE A 144 9.83 -15.64 6.01
C ILE A 144 10.69 -14.48 5.51
N PRO A 145 11.71 -14.73 4.69
CA PRO A 145 12.51 -13.65 4.10
C PRO A 145 11.62 -12.68 3.30
N PRO A 146 11.89 -11.37 3.36
CA PRO A 146 11.17 -10.40 2.56
C PRO A 146 11.31 -10.71 1.07
N ILE A 147 10.18 -10.67 0.35
CA ILE A 147 10.18 -10.77 -1.10
C ILE A 147 10.56 -9.40 -1.66
N THR A 148 11.43 -9.37 -2.66
CA THR A 148 11.95 -8.14 -3.27
C THR A 148 11.57 -8.04 -4.74
N ARG A 149 11.70 -6.85 -5.32
CA ARG A 149 11.36 -6.58 -6.73
C ARG A 149 12.39 -7.11 -7.73
N ASN A 150 13.59 -7.48 -7.29
CA ASN A 150 14.77 -7.69 -8.13
C ASN A 150 15.13 -9.17 -8.35
N THR A 151 14.19 -10.07 -8.13
CA THR A 151 14.46 -11.53 -8.17
C THR A 151 13.59 -12.30 -9.16
N ALA A 152 12.83 -11.62 -10.03
CA ALA A 152 12.10 -12.22 -11.14
C ALA A 152 13.06 -12.79 -12.20
N LYS A 153 12.69 -13.91 -12.81
CA LYS A 153 13.51 -14.64 -13.78
C LYS A 153 12.74 -14.89 -15.07
N PRO A 154 13.42 -14.91 -16.24
CA PRO A 154 12.79 -15.34 -17.48
C PRO A 154 12.11 -16.71 -17.32
N GLY A 155 10.86 -16.82 -17.78
CA GLY A 155 10.02 -18.01 -17.64
C GLY A 155 9.12 -17.99 -16.39
N ASP A 156 9.29 -17.05 -15.46
CA ASP A 156 8.34 -16.89 -14.36
C ASP A 156 6.97 -16.43 -14.88
N SER A 157 5.92 -16.97 -14.35
CA SER A 157 4.54 -16.52 -14.57
C SER A 157 4.24 -15.26 -13.80
N ILE A 158 3.46 -14.34 -14.37
CA ILE A 158 3.03 -13.08 -13.76
C ILE A 158 1.58 -13.20 -13.31
N TYR A 159 1.29 -12.82 -12.08
CA TYR A 159 -0.05 -12.85 -11.49
C TYR A 159 -0.40 -11.51 -10.83
N VAL A 160 -1.71 -11.23 -10.76
CA VAL A 160 -2.28 -10.20 -9.88
C VAL A 160 -3.29 -10.82 -8.92
N THR A 161 -3.43 -10.25 -7.72
CA THR A 161 -4.31 -10.83 -6.68
C THR A 161 -5.78 -10.53 -6.88
N GLY A 162 -6.12 -9.51 -7.66
CA GLY A 162 -7.52 -9.11 -7.87
C GLY A 162 -7.73 -8.19 -9.07
N PRO A 163 -9.00 -7.83 -9.35
CA PRO A 163 -9.38 -6.97 -10.46
C PRO A 163 -8.87 -5.52 -10.31
N LEU A 164 -8.45 -4.92 -11.42
CA LEU A 164 -7.77 -3.64 -11.50
C LEU A 164 -8.58 -2.56 -12.19
N GLY A 165 -8.25 -1.30 -11.91
CA GLY A 165 -8.73 -0.10 -12.56
C GLY A 165 -9.98 0.52 -11.93
N GLY A 166 -10.11 1.84 -12.08
CA GLY A 166 -11.25 2.62 -11.60
C GLY A 166 -11.31 2.82 -10.09
N SER A 167 -10.26 2.52 -9.34
CA SER A 167 -10.21 2.61 -7.88
C SER A 167 -10.57 4.00 -7.34
N ILE A 168 -10.31 5.04 -8.14
CA ILE A 168 -10.62 6.45 -7.83
C ILE A 168 -12.12 6.70 -7.58
N LEU A 169 -13.01 5.82 -8.05
CA LEU A 169 -14.44 5.92 -7.77
C LEU A 169 -14.83 5.59 -6.32
N GLY A 170 -13.84 5.32 -5.45
CA GLY A 170 -14.03 5.15 -4.01
C GLY A 170 -13.25 3.99 -3.40
N ARG A 171 -12.91 2.95 -4.17
CA ARG A 171 -12.19 1.77 -3.68
C ARG A 171 -10.81 2.11 -3.11
N HIS A 172 -10.12 3.10 -3.67
CA HIS A 172 -8.85 3.62 -3.16
C HIS A 172 -8.91 4.15 -1.71
N MET A 173 -10.10 4.44 -1.18
CA MET A 173 -10.31 4.85 0.21
C MET A 173 -10.67 3.68 1.13
N THR A 174 -11.12 2.56 0.57
CA THR A 174 -11.71 1.45 1.34
C THR A 174 -11.05 0.09 1.12
N PHE A 175 -9.98 0.03 0.34
CA PHE A 175 -9.25 -1.21 0.05
C PHE A 175 -8.76 -1.91 1.33
N ILE A 176 -8.58 -3.21 1.22
CA ILE A 176 -8.00 -4.05 2.28
C ILE A 176 -6.63 -4.51 1.83
N PRO A 177 -5.55 -4.13 2.54
CA PRO A 177 -4.20 -4.55 2.20
C PRO A 177 -4.02 -6.07 2.21
N ARG A 178 -3.33 -6.60 1.22
CA ARG A 178 -3.18 -8.05 0.96
C ARG A 178 -2.10 -8.73 1.83
N VAL A 179 -1.93 -8.27 3.07
CA VAL A 179 -0.87 -8.77 3.99
C VAL A 179 -1.00 -10.27 4.24
N ARG A 180 -2.21 -10.78 4.45
CA ARG A 180 -2.44 -12.21 4.74
C ARG A 180 -2.19 -13.06 3.50
N GLU A 181 -2.67 -12.61 2.36
CA GLU A 181 -2.48 -13.27 1.06
C GLU A 181 -0.99 -13.29 0.68
N ALA A 182 -0.29 -12.18 0.85
CA ALA A 182 1.16 -12.10 0.64
C ALA A 182 1.93 -13.12 1.47
N ARG A 183 1.58 -13.26 2.75
CA ARG A 183 2.19 -14.25 3.66
C ARG A 183 1.92 -15.69 3.20
N GLN A 184 0.70 -16.00 2.75
CA GLN A 184 0.37 -17.31 2.22
C GLN A 184 1.14 -17.62 0.94
N LEU A 185 1.23 -16.66 0.02
CA LEU A 185 2.03 -16.77 -1.20
C LEU A 185 3.51 -17.02 -0.87
N ALA A 186 4.07 -16.23 0.04
CA ALA A 186 5.49 -16.34 0.43
C ALA A 186 5.82 -17.69 1.10
N GLN A 187 4.89 -18.28 1.85
CA GLN A 187 5.06 -19.60 2.47
C GLN A 187 5.25 -20.73 1.45
N SER A 188 4.78 -20.57 0.22
CA SER A 188 4.99 -21.54 -0.86
C SER A 188 6.47 -21.67 -1.24
N GLY A 189 7.27 -20.62 -1.02
CA GLY A 189 8.66 -20.53 -1.49
C GLY A 189 8.80 -20.41 -3.00
N LEU A 190 7.72 -20.24 -3.75
CA LEU A 190 7.69 -20.22 -5.21
C LEU A 190 7.64 -18.79 -5.79
N VAL A 191 7.21 -17.81 -4.99
CA VAL A 191 7.17 -16.42 -5.42
C VAL A 191 8.58 -15.87 -5.55
N THR A 192 8.89 -15.38 -6.73
CA THR A 192 10.23 -14.89 -7.08
C THR A 192 10.36 -13.38 -6.93
N SER A 193 9.27 -12.61 -7.19
CA SER A 193 9.26 -11.15 -6.99
C SER A 193 7.85 -10.67 -6.67
N MET A 194 7.73 -9.54 -5.98
CA MET A 194 6.41 -8.99 -5.63
C MET A 194 6.48 -7.48 -5.42
N ILE A 195 5.37 -6.80 -5.73
CA ILE A 195 5.11 -5.36 -5.49
C ILE A 195 3.61 -5.19 -5.33
N ASP A 196 3.17 -4.12 -4.65
CA ASP A 196 1.77 -3.70 -4.73
C ASP A 196 1.51 -2.80 -5.95
N ILE A 197 0.26 -2.74 -6.40
CA ILE A 197 -0.15 -1.90 -7.52
C ILE A 197 -0.68 -0.58 -6.97
N SER A 198 0.22 0.37 -6.80
CA SER A 198 -0.04 1.71 -6.30
C SER A 198 0.00 2.78 -7.39
N ASP A 199 0.92 2.66 -8.36
CA ASP A 199 1.09 3.61 -9.46
C ASP A 199 0.44 3.16 -10.77
N GLY A 200 -0.07 1.93 -10.80
CA GLY A 200 -0.70 1.28 -11.93
C GLY A 200 0.13 0.12 -12.48
N LEU A 201 -0.57 -0.94 -12.92
CA LEU A 201 0.03 -2.22 -13.33
C LEU A 201 1.23 -2.04 -14.26
N SER A 202 1.14 -1.20 -15.28
CA SER A 202 2.22 -1.01 -16.26
C SER A 202 3.48 -0.39 -15.67
N ARG A 203 3.33 0.51 -14.68
CA ARG A 203 4.44 1.15 -14.00
C ARG A 203 5.05 0.21 -12.96
N ASP A 204 4.23 -0.43 -12.17
CA ASP A 204 4.69 -1.33 -11.10
C ASP A 204 5.36 -2.59 -11.66
N LEU A 205 4.85 -3.14 -12.77
CA LEU A 205 5.54 -4.20 -13.51
C LEU A 205 6.89 -3.72 -14.05
N ARG A 206 6.98 -2.48 -14.54
CA ARG A 206 8.25 -1.91 -15.01
C ARG A 206 9.30 -1.84 -13.90
N HIS A 207 8.87 -1.59 -12.65
CA HIS A 207 9.79 -1.64 -11.51
C HIS A 207 10.38 -3.05 -11.31
N ILE A 208 9.55 -4.09 -11.32
CA ILE A 208 10.05 -5.49 -11.26
C ILE A 208 10.99 -5.78 -12.40
N CYS A 209 10.60 -5.48 -13.64
CA CYS A 209 11.40 -5.75 -14.81
C CYS A 209 12.77 -5.06 -14.76
N ARG A 210 12.79 -3.78 -14.41
CA ARG A 210 14.03 -2.99 -14.34
C ARG A 210 14.97 -3.50 -13.25
N GLU A 211 14.44 -3.73 -12.04
CA GLU A 211 15.26 -4.16 -10.90
C GLU A 211 15.77 -5.60 -11.07
N SER A 212 15.04 -6.43 -11.81
CA SER A 212 15.42 -7.82 -12.13
C SER A 212 16.26 -7.95 -13.41
N GLY A 213 16.37 -6.89 -14.24
CA GLY A 213 17.09 -6.94 -15.52
C GLY A 213 16.38 -7.78 -16.58
N VAL A 214 15.05 -7.82 -16.60
CA VAL A 214 14.20 -8.66 -17.45
C VAL A 214 13.11 -7.81 -18.12
N GLY A 215 12.29 -8.42 -18.97
CA GLY A 215 11.06 -7.84 -19.48
C GLY A 215 9.85 -8.70 -19.21
N ALA A 216 8.73 -8.39 -19.86
CA ALA A 216 7.47 -9.10 -19.65
C ALA A 216 6.66 -9.17 -20.95
N ALA A 217 5.95 -10.27 -21.11
CA ALA A 217 4.90 -10.46 -22.09
C ALA A 217 3.56 -10.59 -21.35
N LEU A 218 2.70 -9.60 -21.50
CA LEU A 218 1.35 -9.59 -20.92
C LEU A 218 0.32 -10.05 -21.94
N HIS A 219 -0.76 -10.64 -21.45
CA HIS A 219 -1.98 -10.90 -22.21
C HIS A 219 -3.06 -9.97 -21.65
N SER A 220 -3.36 -8.89 -22.37
CA SER A 220 -4.32 -7.88 -21.91
C SER A 220 -5.74 -8.45 -21.75
N SER A 221 -6.11 -9.49 -22.48
CA SER A 221 -7.37 -10.22 -22.35
C SER A 221 -7.50 -11.01 -21.02
N GLU A 222 -6.38 -11.36 -20.38
CA GLU A 222 -6.33 -12.11 -19.13
C GLU A 222 -6.28 -11.18 -17.90
N ILE A 223 -6.07 -9.87 -18.10
CA ILE A 223 -6.04 -8.93 -16.98
C ILE A 223 -7.47 -8.77 -16.40
N PRO A 224 -7.68 -9.08 -15.12
CA PRO A 224 -8.99 -8.94 -14.51
C PRO A 224 -9.35 -7.46 -14.33
N ILE A 225 -10.41 -7.03 -14.99
CA ILE A 225 -10.87 -5.63 -14.97
C ILE A 225 -11.94 -5.46 -13.90
N HIS A 226 -11.78 -4.46 -13.02
CA HIS A 226 -12.78 -4.15 -12.01
C HIS A 226 -14.01 -3.45 -12.65
N PRO A 227 -15.26 -3.69 -12.20
CA PRO A 227 -16.47 -3.00 -12.72
C PRO A 227 -16.40 -1.48 -12.63
N ASP A 228 -15.62 -0.93 -11.70
CA ASP A 228 -15.38 0.51 -11.60
C ASP A 228 -14.65 1.06 -12.85
N ALA A 229 -13.79 0.27 -13.47
CA ALA A 229 -13.10 0.66 -14.71
C ALA A 229 -14.10 0.81 -15.88
N ASP A 230 -15.11 -0.07 -15.96
CA ASP A 230 -16.20 0.07 -16.94
C ASP A 230 -17.02 1.34 -16.68
N THR A 231 -17.26 1.66 -15.41
CA THR A 231 -17.99 2.86 -15.02
C THR A 231 -17.20 4.12 -15.35
N LEU A 232 -15.90 4.13 -15.04
CA LEU A 232 -14.99 5.26 -15.30
C LEU A 232 -14.77 5.46 -16.82
N SER A 233 -14.70 4.37 -17.59
CA SER A 233 -14.58 4.37 -19.05
C SER A 233 -15.66 5.23 -19.72
N ARG A 234 -16.90 5.17 -19.22
CA ARG A 234 -18.02 5.96 -19.73
C ARG A 234 -17.87 7.46 -19.47
N GLN A 235 -17.06 7.84 -18.49
CA GLN A 235 -16.81 9.24 -18.12
C GLN A 235 -15.58 9.81 -18.83
N THR A 236 -14.56 8.98 -19.08
CA THR A 236 -13.24 9.40 -19.58
C THR A 236 -13.05 9.17 -21.07
N CYS A 237 -13.91 8.39 -21.72
CA CYS A 237 -13.74 7.92 -23.11
C CYS A 237 -12.46 7.10 -23.33
N ARG A 238 -11.90 6.50 -22.27
CA ARG A 238 -10.79 5.54 -22.31
C ARG A 238 -11.36 4.14 -22.18
N TYR A 239 -10.68 3.13 -22.75
CA TYR A 239 -11.10 1.73 -22.60
C TYR A 239 -10.89 1.24 -21.16
N PRO A 240 -11.73 0.31 -20.64
CA PRO A 240 -11.56 -0.25 -19.30
C PRO A 240 -10.18 -0.83 -19.05
N ILE A 241 -9.57 -1.47 -20.04
CA ILE A 241 -8.21 -2.00 -19.96
C ILE A 241 -7.15 -0.91 -19.72
N GLU A 242 -7.33 0.29 -20.29
CA GLU A 242 -6.41 1.41 -20.05
C GLU A 242 -6.46 1.89 -18.60
N HIS A 243 -7.65 1.81 -17.96
CA HIS A 243 -7.82 2.07 -16.54
C HIS A 243 -7.12 0.99 -15.70
N ALA A 244 -7.30 -0.29 -16.03
CA ALA A 244 -6.65 -1.38 -15.34
C ALA A 244 -5.11 -1.33 -15.45
N LEU A 245 -4.58 -0.89 -16.58
CA LEU A 245 -3.14 -0.79 -16.82
C LEU A 245 -2.49 0.43 -16.13
N HIS A 246 -3.21 1.56 -15.99
CA HIS A 246 -2.54 2.85 -15.78
C HIS A 246 -3.09 3.71 -14.64
N ASP A 247 -4.26 3.43 -14.05
CA ASP A 247 -4.84 4.36 -13.08
C ASP A 247 -4.13 4.33 -11.71
N GLY A 248 -3.71 3.18 -11.24
CA GLY A 248 -3.11 3.02 -9.91
C GLY A 248 -4.11 3.03 -8.75
N GLU A 249 -3.56 3.08 -7.55
CA GLU A 249 -4.29 3.01 -6.27
C GLU A 249 -5.22 1.78 -6.13
N ASP A 250 -4.92 0.68 -6.85
CA ASP A 250 -5.66 -0.58 -6.76
C ASP A 250 -5.30 -1.37 -5.51
N TYR A 251 -4.04 -1.27 -5.05
CA TYR A 251 -3.51 -1.94 -3.86
C TYR A 251 -3.73 -3.46 -3.86
N GLU A 252 -3.78 -4.04 -5.05
CA GLU A 252 -3.60 -5.47 -5.27
C GLU A 252 -2.10 -5.79 -5.35
N LEU A 253 -1.73 -7.07 -5.23
CA LEU A 253 -0.34 -7.49 -5.43
C LEU A 253 -0.12 -7.91 -6.88
N LEU A 254 1.00 -7.48 -7.43
CA LEU A 254 1.61 -8.00 -8.64
C LEU A 254 2.79 -8.88 -8.21
N PHE A 255 2.81 -10.14 -8.61
CA PHE A 255 3.88 -11.05 -8.24
C PHE A 255 4.29 -11.98 -9.38
N THR A 256 5.53 -12.43 -9.32
CA THR A 256 6.07 -13.43 -10.24
C THR A 256 6.35 -14.73 -9.51
N THR A 257 6.25 -15.85 -10.22
CA THR A 257 6.41 -17.18 -9.62
C THR A 257 6.99 -18.17 -10.61
N SER A 258 7.84 -19.08 -10.10
CA SER A 258 8.46 -20.15 -10.89
C SER A 258 7.54 -21.34 -11.18
N ALA A 259 6.33 -21.36 -10.63
CA ALA A 259 5.34 -22.41 -10.83
C ALA A 259 3.92 -21.85 -10.77
N GLU A 260 2.97 -22.56 -11.38
CA GLU A 260 1.56 -22.21 -11.36
C GLU A 260 1.04 -22.06 -9.92
N GLN A 261 0.21 -21.02 -9.71
CA GLN A 261 -0.38 -20.69 -8.42
C GLN A 261 -1.90 -20.88 -8.46
N PRO A 262 -2.49 -21.46 -7.40
CA PRO A 262 -3.94 -21.59 -7.30
C PRO A 262 -4.64 -20.27 -6.90
N TYR A 263 -3.87 -19.25 -6.54
CA TYR A 263 -4.36 -17.95 -6.08
C TYR A 263 -3.90 -16.82 -7.00
N GLY A 264 -4.82 -15.94 -7.35
CA GLY A 264 -4.59 -14.81 -8.25
C GLY A 264 -4.97 -15.10 -9.69
N TYR A 265 -4.80 -14.12 -10.54
CA TYR A 265 -5.10 -14.15 -11.97
C TYR A 265 -3.77 -14.14 -12.72
N TRP A 266 -3.54 -15.15 -13.54
CA TRP A 266 -2.40 -15.16 -14.44
C TRP A 266 -2.61 -14.12 -15.54
N ILE A 267 -1.59 -13.31 -15.82
CA ILE A 267 -1.69 -12.21 -16.79
C ILE A 267 -0.53 -12.18 -17.79
N GLY A 268 0.44 -13.10 -17.68
CA GLY A 268 1.59 -13.12 -18.59
C GLY A 268 2.80 -13.84 -18.04
N MET A 269 3.95 -13.59 -18.67
CA MET A 269 5.23 -14.21 -18.32
C MET A 269 6.38 -13.21 -18.35
N ILE A 270 7.41 -13.46 -17.54
CA ILE A 270 8.69 -12.74 -17.56
C ILE A 270 9.54 -13.24 -18.73
N THR A 271 10.14 -12.31 -19.48
CA THR A 271 10.97 -12.57 -20.65
C THR A 271 12.43 -12.18 -20.42
N ALA A 272 13.34 -12.75 -21.21
CA ALA A 272 14.77 -12.38 -21.17
C ALA A 272 15.04 -11.01 -21.82
N GLU A 273 14.18 -10.57 -22.72
CA GLU A 273 14.26 -9.26 -23.35
C GLU A 273 13.72 -8.20 -22.40
N THR A 274 14.31 -7.02 -22.36
CA THR A 274 13.97 -5.97 -21.37
C THR A 274 12.74 -5.13 -21.72
N SER A 275 12.06 -5.44 -22.84
CA SER A 275 10.81 -4.78 -23.22
C SER A 275 9.61 -5.36 -22.48
N ILE A 276 8.58 -4.56 -22.30
CA ILE A 276 7.26 -5.03 -21.87
C ILE A 276 6.35 -4.96 -23.10
N ILE A 277 5.73 -6.07 -23.47
CA ILE A 277 4.84 -6.17 -24.61
C ILE A 277 3.47 -6.67 -24.19
N ASP A 278 2.44 -6.23 -24.90
CA ASP A 278 1.13 -6.86 -24.89
C ASP A 278 1.06 -7.81 -26.09
N GLU A 279 1.01 -9.11 -25.83
CA GLU A 279 0.98 -10.13 -26.88
C GLU A 279 -0.33 -10.13 -27.67
N ASP A 280 -1.45 -9.79 -27.03
CA ASP A 280 -2.76 -9.76 -27.69
C ASP A 280 -2.84 -8.66 -28.76
N GLY A 281 -2.17 -7.54 -28.51
CA GLY A 281 -2.06 -6.43 -29.46
C GLY A 281 -0.77 -6.42 -30.28
N ALA A 282 0.21 -7.28 -29.94
CA ALA A 282 1.57 -7.27 -30.47
C ALA A 282 2.22 -5.86 -30.44
N ILE A 283 2.00 -5.12 -29.36
CA ILE A 283 2.46 -3.74 -29.16
C ILE A 283 3.37 -3.63 -27.95
N SER A 284 4.33 -2.70 -28.01
CA SER A 284 5.12 -2.32 -26.83
C SER A 284 4.24 -1.58 -25.84
N LEU A 285 4.25 -2.00 -24.58
CA LEU A 285 3.53 -1.36 -23.52
C LEU A 285 4.44 -0.31 -22.84
N GLU A 286 4.16 0.94 -23.14
CA GLU A 286 4.82 2.05 -22.45
C GLU A 286 4.31 2.18 -21.02
N PRO A 287 5.21 2.30 -20.02
CA PRO A 287 4.82 2.49 -18.65
C PRO A 287 4.17 3.87 -18.48
N LYS A 288 2.89 3.88 -18.28
CA LYS A 288 2.09 5.06 -17.88
C LYS A 288 1.61 4.81 -16.45
N GLY A 289 1.24 5.85 -15.74
CA GLY A 289 0.77 5.71 -14.37
C GLY A 289 1.09 6.96 -13.58
N TRP A 290 0.83 6.92 -12.29
CA TRP A 290 1.03 8.07 -11.44
C TRP A 290 2.52 8.40 -11.26
N GLU A 291 2.86 9.68 -11.30
CA GLU A 291 4.18 10.20 -11.00
C GLU A 291 4.08 11.60 -10.41
N HIS A 292 4.72 11.81 -9.26
CA HIS A 292 4.81 13.13 -8.67
C HIS A 292 5.68 14.04 -9.55
N LYS A 293 5.13 15.20 -9.92
CA LYS A 293 5.92 16.25 -10.58
C LYS A 293 6.70 16.99 -9.50
N LEU A 294 8.00 16.82 -9.49
CA LEU A 294 8.94 17.51 -8.60
C LEU A 294 9.42 18.81 -9.22
#